data_c33bdd2791f35ded41b32bf6fbaf56b4
#
_entry.id   c33bdd2791f35ded41b32bf6fbaf56b4
#
_cell.length_a   1.000
_cell.length_b   1.000
_cell.length_c   1.000
_cell.angle_alpha   90.00
_cell.angle_beta   90.00
_cell.angle_gamma   90.00
#
_symmetry.space_group_name_H-M   'P 1'
#
loop_
_entity.id
_entity.type
_entity.pdbx_description
1 polymer ?
#
loop_
_entity_poly.entity_id
_entity_poly.type
_entity_poly.pdbx_seq_one_letter_code
_entity_poly.pdbx_strand_id
1 'polypeptide(L)'
;MDHRLCFDSIPDQFDKWRIHYSSELFEYLIRYAGIGEGVKVLELGPGTGQATDPILDTGCDYTAIELGKNFSDILMKKYGTRDNYNLINDDFIIHDFGDERFDLIYSAATIQWLPEKIAFGKTFELLKSGGMLAMMFLHGDYQSADPELYADIQKVYDK
;
A
#
# COMPACT_ATOMS: atom_id res chain seq x y z
N MET A 1 17.86 -0.47 -14.17
CA MET A 1 17.44 -0.61 -12.75
C MET A 1 15.95 -0.31 -12.70
N ASP A 2 15.15 -1.15 -12.10
CA ASP A 2 13.71 -0.89 -11.94
C ASP A 2 13.51 0.20 -10.88
N HIS A 3 12.88 1.32 -11.27
CA HIS A 3 12.66 2.46 -10.38
C HIS A 3 11.77 2.09 -9.18
N ARG A 4 10.93 1.06 -9.30
CA ARG A 4 10.08 0.58 -8.22
C ARG A 4 10.86 -0.01 -7.04
N LEU A 5 12.12 -0.42 -7.28
CA LEU A 5 13.03 -0.96 -6.27
C LEU A 5 13.96 0.09 -5.63
N CYS A 6 13.81 1.37 -5.96
CA CYS A 6 14.75 2.40 -5.48
C CYS A 6 14.81 2.48 -3.94
N PHE A 7 13.70 2.28 -3.24
CA PHE A 7 13.63 2.32 -1.79
C PHE A 7 14.03 1.00 -1.12
N ASP A 8 13.93 -0.13 -1.83
CA ASP A 8 14.31 -1.44 -1.29
C ASP A 8 15.81 -1.53 -0.96
N SER A 9 16.64 -0.66 -1.55
CA SER A 9 18.08 -0.58 -1.24
C SER A 9 18.41 0.10 0.10
N ILE A 10 17.44 0.78 0.72
CA ILE A 10 17.60 1.54 1.97
C ILE A 10 16.45 1.25 2.96
N PRO A 11 16.14 0.00 3.25
CA PRO A 11 14.90 -0.38 3.94
C PRO A 11 14.81 0.17 5.37
N ASP A 12 15.91 0.21 6.11
CA ASP A 12 15.94 0.74 7.49
C ASP A 12 15.67 2.25 7.52
N GLN A 13 16.25 3.00 6.56
CA GLN A 13 16.01 4.44 6.44
C GLN A 13 14.55 4.69 6.00
N PHE A 14 14.05 3.88 5.08
CA PHE A 14 12.65 3.96 4.67
C PHE A 14 11.71 3.72 5.85
N ASP A 15 11.90 2.65 6.62
CA ASP A 15 11.07 2.34 7.81
C ASP A 15 11.09 3.49 8.82
N LYS A 16 12.28 4.07 9.07
CA LYS A 16 12.47 5.13 10.06
C LYS A 16 11.84 6.47 9.66
N TRP A 17 11.91 6.83 8.36
CA TRP A 17 11.60 8.19 7.92
C TRP A 17 10.30 8.29 7.08
N ARG A 18 9.73 7.15 6.69
CA ARG A 18 8.46 7.15 5.97
C ARG A 18 7.34 7.65 6.86
N ILE A 19 6.56 8.60 6.35
CA ILE A 19 5.41 9.15 7.05
C ILE A 19 4.37 8.05 7.27
N HIS A 20 3.83 7.97 8.48
CA HIS A 20 2.72 7.10 8.83
C HIS A 20 1.39 7.77 8.53
N TYR A 21 0.37 6.96 8.28
CA TYR A 21 -0.99 7.41 8.08
C TYR A 21 -1.70 7.62 9.42
N SER A 22 -2.72 8.48 9.47
CA SER A 22 -3.48 8.67 10.70
C SER A 22 -4.38 7.48 11.03
N SER A 23 -4.65 7.24 12.31
CA SER A 23 -5.54 6.18 12.77
C SER A 23 -6.97 6.34 12.24
N GLU A 24 -7.44 7.60 12.16
CA GLU A 24 -8.78 7.93 11.69
C GLU A 24 -9.03 7.48 10.25
N LEU A 25 -7.98 7.54 9.39
CA LEU A 25 -8.06 7.04 8.02
C LEU A 25 -8.39 5.54 8.00
N PHE A 26 -7.68 4.76 8.82
CA PHE A 26 -7.92 3.32 8.89
C PHE A 26 -9.25 2.98 9.56
N GLU A 27 -9.64 3.67 10.62
CA GLU A 27 -10.96 3.50 11.25
C GLU A 27 -12.09 3.75 10.25
N TYR A 28 -11.94 4.79 9.41
CA TYR A 28 -12.89 5.07 8.34
C TYR A 28 -12.91 3.94 7.29
N LEU A 29 -11.74 3.51 6.80
CA LEU A 29 -11.63 2.46 5.79
C LEU A 29 -12.20 1.14 6.30
N ILE A 30 -11.83 0.72 7.52
CA ILE A 30 -12.29 -0.51 8.15
C ILE A 30 -13.81 -0.52 8.25
N ARG A 31 -14.40 0.57 8.74
CA ARG A 31 -15.85 0.70 8.88
C ARG A 31 -16.56 0.76 7.53
N TYR A 32 -16.01 1.50 6.57
CA TYR A 32 -16.63 1.70 5.26
C TYR A 32 -16.60 0.42 4.41
N ALA A 33 -15.50 -0.30 4.44
CA ALA A 33 -15.32 -1.56 3.70
C ALA A 33 -15.78 -2.79 4.50
N GLY A 34 -16.19 -2.63 5.76
CA GLY A 34 -16.64 -3.74 6.61
C GLY A 34 -15.55 -4.78 6.87
N ILE A 35 -14.28 -4.31 7.07
CA ILE A 35 -13.13 -5.20 7.23
C ILE A 35 -13.18 -5.89 8.59
N GLY A 36 -12.96 -7.22 8.59
CA GLY A 36 -12.94 -8.03 9.79
C GLY A 36 -12.71 -9.51 9.45
N GLU A 37 -12.97 -10.37 10.41
CA GLU A 37 -12.81 -11.83 10.26
C GLU A 37 -13.57 -12.37 9.03
N GLY A 38 -12.91 -13.19 8.21
CA GLY A 38 -13.46 -13.78 6.99
C GLY A 38 -13.48 -12.85 5.76
N VAL A 39 -13.04 -11.59 5.90
CA VAL A 39 -12.88 -10.65 4.77
C VAL A 39 -11.49 -10.84 4.17
N LYS A 40 -11.41 -11.07 2.86
CA LYS A 40 -10.13 -11.21 2.14
C LYS A 40 -9.59 -9.85 1.69
N VAL A 41 -8.39 -9.50 2.14
CA VAL A 41 -7.74 -8.22 1.85
C VAL A 41 -6.42 -8.45 1.12
N LEU A 42 -6.16 -7.65 0.09
CA LEU A 42 -4.86 -7.59 -0.60
C LEU A 42 -4.26 -6.19 -0.46
N GLU A 43 -3.05 -6.11 0.09
CA GLU A 43 -2.22 -4.90 0.09
C GLU A 43 -1.22 -4.93 -1.06
N LEU A 44 -1.18 -3.85 -1.85
CA LEU A 44 -0.23 -3.67 -2.94
C LEU A 44 0.98 -2.84 -2.47
N GLY A 45 2.15 -3.46 -2.42
CA GLY A 45 3.41 -2.83 -2.07
C GLY A 45 3.44 -2.24 -0.66
N PRO A 46 3.34 -3.07 0.39
CA PRO A 46 3.34 -2.63 1.79
C PRO A 46 4.62 -1.88 2.20
N GLY A 47 5.71 -2.03 1.45
CA GLY A 47 7.01 -1.50 1.84
C GLY A 47 7.50 -2.14 3.13
N THR A 48 7.65 -1.36 4.18
CA THR A 48 8.01 -1.88 5.52
C THR A 48 6.80 -2.01 6.46
N GLY A 49 5.56 -1.86 5.95
CA GLY A 49 4.32 -2.13 6.69
C GLY A 49 3.66 -0.91 7.33
N GLN A 50 3.83 0.31 6.76
CA GLN A 50 3.26 1.54 7.33
C GLN A 50 1.73 1.57 7.38
N ALA A 51 1.07 0.78 6.53
CA ALA A 51 -0.38 0.70 6.45
C ALA A 51 -0.93 -0.69 6.84
N THR A 52 -0.07 -1.64 7.18
CA THR A 52 -0.42 -3.05 7.38
C THR A 52 -1.12 -3.28 8.72
N ASP A 53 -0.53 -2.81 9.84
CA ASP A 53 -0.98 -3.14 11.20
C ASP A 53 -2.48 -2.90 11.42
N PRO A 54 -3.05 -1.72 11.12
CA PRO A 54 -4.45 -1.42 11.45
C PRO A 54 -5.45 -2.33 10.74
N ILE A 55 -5.12 -2.76 9.52
CA ILE A 55 -5.98 -3.65 8.73
C ILE A 55 -5.79 -5.11 9.17
N LEU A 56 -4.54 -5.55 9.35
CA LEU A 56 -4.21 -6.90 9.78
C LEU A 56 -4.80 -7.22 11.17
N ASP A 57 -4.83 -6.23 12.08
CA ASP A 57 -5.35 -6.38 13.44
C ASP A 57 -6.88 -6.55 13.51
N THR A 58 -7.60 -6.33 12.41
CA THR A 58 -9.04 -6.65 12.33
C THR A 58 -9.34 -8.15 12.30
N GLY A 59 -8.32 -9.00 12.12
CA GLY A 59 -8.49 -10.44 11.95
C GLY A 59 -8.92 -10.88 10.55
N CYS A 60 -8.86 -10.00 9.56
CA CYS A 60 -9.14 -10.34 8.16
C CYS A 60 -8.12 -11.35 7.59
N ASP A 61 -8.48 -12.06 6.52
CA ASP A 61 -7.57 -12.89 5.73
C ASP A 61 -6.68 -11.98 4.88
N TYR A 62 -5.48 -11.73 5.37
CA TYR A 62 -4.60 -10.69 4.84
C TYR A 62 -3.54 -11.27 3.91
N THR A 63 -3.50 -10.76 2.69
CA THR A 63 -2.43 -11.01 1.73
C THR A 63 -1.72 -9.70 1.39
N ALA A 64 -0.39 -9.72 1.40
CA ALA A 64 0.45 -8.63 0.92
C ALA A 64 1.26 -9.10 -0.29
N ILE A 65 1.39 -8.27 -1.32
CA ILE A 65 2.33 -8.51 -2.41
C ILE A 65 3.37 -7.41 -2.47
N GLU A 66 4.64 -7.78 -2.33
CA GLU A 66 5.78 -6.87 -2.25
C GLU A 66 6.88 -7.28 -3.26
N LEU A 67 7.29 -6.31 -4.08
CA LEU A 67 8.34 -6.51 -5.08
C LEU A 67 9.73 -6.58 -4.45
N GLY A 68 9.98 -5.74 -3.44
CA GLY A 68 11.27 -5.59 -2.78
C GLY A 68 11.60 -6.77 -1.87
N LYS A 69 12.76 -7.40 -2.09
CA LYS A 69 13.20 -8.53 -1.26
C LYS A 69 13.54 -8.08 0.16
N ASN A 70 14.22 -6.94 0.31
CA ASN A 70 14.61 -6.42 1.62
C ASN A 70 13.39 -5.97 2.42
N PHE A 71 12.40 -5.36 1.77
CA PHE A 71 11.11 -5.05 2.38
C PHE A 71 10.36 -6.32 2.80
N SER A 72 10.33 -7.34 1.95
CA SER A 72 9.71 -8.62 2.27
C SER A 72 10.35 -9.29 3.50
N ASP A 73 11.68 -9.20 3.67
CA ASP A 73 12.36 -9.75 4.84
C ASP A 73 11.97 -9.01 6.14
N ILE A 74 11.76 -7.68 6.07
CA ILE A 74 11.25 -6.88 7.19
C ILE A 74 9.81 -7.27 7.52
N LEU A 75 8.96 -7.40 6.52
CA LEU A 75 7.55 -7.79 6.69
C LEU A 75 7.42 -9.18 7.32
N MET A 76 8.20 -10.15 6.85
CA MET A 76 8.22 -11.49 7.45
C MET A 76 8.70 -11.47 8.89
N LYS A 77 9.62 -10.59 9.24
CA LYS A 77 10.09 -10.41 10.62
C LYS A 77 9.01 -9.79 11.53
N LYS A 78 8.22 -8.85 10.99
CA LYS A 78 7.14 -8.17 11.72
C LYS A 78 5.89 -9.06 11.84
N TYR A 79 5.49 -9.72 10.76
CA TYR A 79 4.15 -10.31 10.64
C TYR A 79 4.14 -11.82 10.35
N GLY A 80 5.28 -12.43 10.03
CA GLY A 80 5.34 -13.83 9.58
C GLY A 80 4.89 -14.88 10.60
N THR A 81 4.65 -14.48 11.86
CA THR A 81 4.08 -15.36 12.90
C THR A 81 2.56 -15.22 13.06
N ARG A 82 1.93 -14.31 12.31
CA ARG A 82 0.48 -14.08 12.34
C ARG A 82 -0.21 -15.11 11.44
N ASP A 83 -1.14 -15.87 11.96
CA ASP A 83 -1.87 -16.92 11.21
C ASP A 83 -2.72 -16.36 10.07
N ASN A 84 -3.15 -15.10 10.18
CA ASN A 84 -3.96 -14.41 9.19
C ASN A 84 -3.15 -13.57 8.19
N TYR A 85 -1.81 -13.70 8.15
CA TYR A 85 -0.93 -12.93 7.27
C TYR A 85 -0.24 -13.83 6.24
N ASN A 86 -0.39 -13.50 4.96
CA ASN A 86 0.29 -14.14 3.84
C ASN A 86 1.09 -13.10 3.05
N LEU A 87 2.40 -13.34 2.85
CA LEU A 87 3.27 -12.49 2.06
C LEU A 87 3.68 -13.16 0.76
N ILE A 88 3.46 -12.48 -0.34
CA ILE A 88 3.92 -12.83 -1.68
C ILE A 88 5.07 -11.88 -2.04
N ASN A 89 6.32 -12.38 -2.11
CA ASN A 89 7.42 -11.59 -2.63
C ASN A 89 7.54 -11.79 -4.14
N ASP A 90 6.81 -10.98 -4.89
CA ASP A 90 6.75 -11.05 -6.36
C ASP A 90 6.30 -9.71 -6.95
N ASP A 91 6.41 -9.57 -8.27
CA ASP A 91 5.90 -8.41 -9.01
C ASP A 91 4.40 -8.53 -9.26
N PHE A 92 3.61 -7.62 -8.68
CA PHE A 92 2.17 -7.56 -8.90
C PHE A 92 1.79 -7.57 -10.41
N ILE A 93 2.63 -6.96 -11.27
CA ILE A 93 2.36 -6.88 -12.70
C ILE A 93 2.21 -8.26 -13.34
N ILE A 94 3.09 -9.21 -12.95
CA ILE A 94 3.18 -10.52 -13.58
C ILE A 94 2.68 -11.69 -12.72
N HIS A 95 2.54 -11.47 -11.40
CA HIS A 95 2.08 -12.51 -10.49
C HIS A 95 0.70 -13.04 -10.88
N ASP A 96 0.53 -14.35 -10.89
CA ASP A 96 -0.75 -15.01 -11.14
C ASP A 96 -1.40 -15.42 -9.83
N PHE A 97 -2.52 -14.78 -9.49
CA PHE A 97 -3.32 -15.08 -8.32
C PHE A 97 -4.30 -16.26 -8.54
N GLY A 98 -4.35 -16.85 -9.74
CA GLY A 98 -5.30 -17.91 -10.06
C GLY A 98 -6.76 -17.47 -9.84
N ASP A 99 -7.51 -18.28 -9.10
CA ASP A 99 -8.91 -18.02 -8.78
C ASP A 99 -9.13 -17.18 -7.52
N GLU A 100 -8.06 -16.68 -6.89
CA GLU A 100 -8.15 -15.82 -5.71
C GLU A 100 -8.89 -14.51 -6.04
N ARG A 101 -9.82 -14.13 -5.14
CA ARG A 101 -10.57 -12.86 -5.23
C ARG A 101 -10.68 -12.24 -3.86
N PHE A 102 -10.60 -10.90 -3.84
CA PHE A 102 -10.53 -10.09 -2.63
C PHE A 102 -11.77 -9.23 -2.46
N ASP A 103 -12.16 -9.02 -1.21
CA ASP A 103 -13.22 -8.08 -0.83
C ASP A 103 -12.70 -6.64 -0.85
N LEU A 104 -11.44 -6.47 -0.43
CA LEU A 104 -10.72 -5.20 -0.49
C LEU A 104 -9.35 -5.40 -1.13
N ILE A 105 -9.01 -4.57 -2.09
CA ILE A 105 -7.62 -4.34 -2.51
C ILE A 105 -7.27 -2.92 -2.11
N TYR A 106 -6.13 -2.72 -1.43
CA TYR A 106 -5.71 -1.37 -1.11
C TYR A 106 -4.23 -1.12 -1.40
N SER A 107 -3.91 0.15 -1.59
CA SER A 107 -2.57 0.60 -1.89
C SER A 107 -2.28 1.91 -1.16
N ALA A 108 -1.22 1.91 -0.37
CA ALA A 108 -0.74 3.06 0.36
C ALA A 108 0.51 3.64 -0.33
N ALA A 109 0.30 4.60 -1.23
CA ALA A 109 1.33 5.27 -2.03
C ALA A 109 2.20 4.32 -2.88
N THR A 110 1.59 3.26 -3.44
CA THR A 110 2.30 2.30 -4.31
C THR A 110 1.69 2.23 -5.72
N ILE A 111 0.35 2.30 -5.86
CA ILE A 111 -0.34 2.05 -7.13
C ILE A 111 0.13 2.95 -8.28
N GLN A 112 0.59 4.17 -7.99
CA GLN A 112 1.12 5.13 -8.98
C GLN A 112 2.43 4.67 -9.66
N TRP A 113 3.10 3.66 -9.11
CA TRP A 113 4.30 3.06 -9.70
C TRP A 113 3.98 1.97 -10.73
N LEU A 114 2.71 1.56 -10.81
CA LEU A 114 2.24 0.55 -11.74
C LEU A 114 1.73 1.21 -13.03
N PRO A 115 1.90 0.56 -14.19
CA PRO A 115 1.23 1.01 -15.41
C PRO A 115 -0.28 1.07 -15.19
N GLU A 116 -0.92 2.18 -15.51
CA GLU A 116 -2.36 2.45 -15.24
C GLU A 116 -3.27 1.30 -15.67
N LYS A 117 -3.06 0.78 -16.88
CA LYS A 117 -3.84 -0.34 -17.42
C LYS A 117 -3.74 -1.60 -16.56
N ILE A 118 -2.57 -1.86 -15.98
CA ILE A 118 -2.36 -3.00 -15.07
C ILE A 118 -2.95 -2.68 -13.70
N ALA A 119 -2.65 -1.49 -13.17
CA ALA A 119 -3.11 -1.06 -11.86
C ALA A 119 -4.62 -1.20 -11.71
N PHE A 120 -5.41 -0.70 -12.65
CA PHE A 120 -6.86 -0.76 -12.56
C PHE A 120 -7.47 -2.03 -13.19
N GLY A 121 -6.93 -2.51 -14.32
CA GLY A 121 -7.44 -3.70 -14.98
C GLY A 121 -7.30 -4.95 -14.10
N LYS A 122 -6.08 -5.21 -13.63
CA LYS A 122 -5.80 -6.38 -12.80
C LYS A 122 -6.48 -6.31 -11.42
N THR A 123 -6.50 -5.15 -10.78
CA THR A 123 -7.23 -5.00 -9.51
C THR A 123 -8.73 -5.23 -9.69
N PHE A 124 -9.33 -4.75 -10.78
CA PHE A 124 -10.73 -5.02 -11.09
C PHE A 124 -11.02 -6.52 -11.25
N GLU A 125 -10.16 -7.25 -11.96
CA GLU A 125 -10.30 -8.71 -12.16
C GLU A 125 -10.14 -9.49 -10.85
N LEU A 126 -9.31 -9.02 -9.93
CA LEU A 126 -9.06 -9.65 -8.64
C LEU A 126 -10.11 -9.31 -7.56
N LEU A 127 -10.93 -8.30 -7.78
CA LEU A 127 -12.01 -7.97 -6.85
C LEU A 127 -13.20 -8.91 -7.01
N LYS A 128 -13.78 -9.29 -5.87
CA LYS A 128 -15.12 -9.92 -5.84
C LYS A 128 -16.18 -8.94 -6.35
N SER A 129 -17.33 -9.46 -6.76
CA SER A 129 -18.49 -8.61 -7.04
C SER A 129 -18.86 -7.80 -5.78
N GLY A 130 -18.90 -6.48 -5.89
CA GLY A 130 -19.08 -5.57 -4.77
C GLY A 130 -17.83 -5.27 -3.95
N GLY A 131 -16.68 -5.84 -4.32
CA GLY A 131 -15.39 -5.54 -3.70
C GLY A 131 -14.91 -4.13 -4.01
N MET A 132 -13.93 -3.66 -3.25
CA MET A 132 -13.47 -2.27 -3.26
C MET A 132 -11.97 -2.16 -3.54
N LEU A 133 -11.58 -1.14 -4.33
CA LEU A 133 -10.20 -0.66 -4.43
C LEU A 133 -10.06 0.63 -3.61
N ALA A 134 -9.18 0.62 -2.59
CA ALA A 134 -8.85 1.81 -1.81
C ALA A 134 -7.43 2.29 -2.13
N MET A 135 -7.31 3.56 -2.50
CA MET A 135 -6.04 4.20 -2.80
C MET A 135 -5.76 5.30 -1.78
N MET A 136 -4.67 5.17 -1.04
CA MET A 136 -4.26 6.14 -0.03
C MET A 136 -3.03 6.90 -0.50
N PHE A 137 -3.08 8.23 -0.43
CA PHE A 137 -1.98 9.12 -0.78
C PHE A 137 -1.73 10.11 0.34
N LEU A 138 -0.47 10.47 0.52
CA LEU A 138 -0.07 11.53 1.43
C LEU A 138 0.18 12.78 0.62
N HIS A 139 -0.54 13.85 0.93
CA HIS A 139 -0.29 15.17 0.41
C HIS A 139 0.12 16.09 1.56
N GLY A 140 1.29 16.71 1.44
CA GLY A 140 1.70 17.75 2.37
C GLY A 140 0.95 19.05 2.08
N ASP A 141 0.45 19.71 3.11
CA ASP A 141 -0.03 21.07 2.99
C ASP A 141 1.16 22.05 3.04
N TYR A 142 1.94 22.03 1.95
CA TYR A 142 3.16 22.86 1.84
C TYR A 142 2.82 24.35 1.75
N GLN A 143 1.62 24.71 1.31
CA GLN A 143 1.20 26.10 1.17
C GLN A 143 0.98 26.77 2.53
N SER A 144 0.38 26.07 3.49
CA SER A 144 0.17 26.59 4.83
C SER A 144 1.39 26.41 5.74
N ALA A 145 2.21 25.37 5.50
CA ALA A 145 3.41 25.09 6.29
C ALA A 145 4.54 26.12 6.04
N ASP A 146 4.78 26.48 4.78
CA ASP A 146 5.76 27.49 4.38
C ASP A 146 5.29 28.21 3.09
N PRO A 147 4.48 29.29 3.24
CA PRO A 147 3.91 30.00 2.09
C PRO A 147 4.95 30.65 1.17
N GLU A 148 6.10 31.09 1.71
CA GLU A 148 7.18 31.73 0.92
C GLU A 148 7.89 30.70 0.06
N LEU A 149 8.29 29.58 0.65
CA LEU A 149 8.89 28.46 -0.08
C LEU A 149 7.93 27.92 -1.14
N TYR A 150 6.65 27.75 -0.81
CA TYR A 150 5.65 27.31 -1.75
C TYR A 150 5.54 28.26 -2.95
N ALA A 151 5.48 29.57 -2.72
CA ALA A 151 5.43 30.57 -3.79
C ALA A 151 6.68 30.56 -4.68
N ASP A 152 7.87 30.33 -4.10
CA ASP A 152 9.12 30.24 -4.86
C ASP A 152 9.18 28.95 -5.71
N ILE A 153 8.68 27.82 -5.19
CA ILE A 153 8.54 26.57 -5.93
C ILE A 153 7.58 26.77 -7.12
N GLN A 154 6.42 27.41 -6.91
CA GLN A 154 5.44 27.65 -7.99
C GLN A 154 6.05 28.46 -9.13
N LYS A 155 6.88 29.47 -8.87
CA LYS A 155 7.59 30.23 -9.92
C LYS A 155 8.48 29.37 -10.81
N VAL A 156 8.94 28.20 -10.35
CA VAL A 156 9.72 27.25 -11.16
C VAL A 156 8.82 26.44 -12.08
N TYR A 157 7.63 26.07 -11.61
CA TYR A 157 6.66 25.31 -12.42
C TYR A 157 5.92 26.15 -13.46
N ASP A 158 5.82 27.47 -13.26
CA ASP A 158 5.15 28.41 -14.19
C ASP A 158 6.03 28.78 -15.39
N LYS A 159 7.22 28.21 -15.54
CA LYS A 159 8.14 28.41 -16.69
C LYS A 159 8.04 27.30 -17.72
#